data_468fd61d0b54563af0a8c00a0e8186fd
#
_entry.id   468fd61d0b54563af0a8c00a0e8186fd
#
_cell.length_a   1.000
_cell.length_b   1.000
_cell.length_c   1.000
_cell.angle_alpha   90.00
_cell.angle_beta   90.00
_cell.angle_gamma   90.00
#
_symmetry.space_group_name_H-M   'P 1'
#
loop_
_entity.id
_entity.type
_entity.pdbx_description
1 polymer ?
#
loop_
_entity_poly.entity_id
_entity_poly.type
_entity_poly.pdbx_seq_one_letter_code
_entity_poly.pdbx_strand_id
1 'polypeptide(L)'
;MSEKIAIKPELVIPELVAVDSQDAIRQLGETLVSAGYAKDSYVDVVLEREKNYPTGIEFPLCGVAMPHGEPDDVLGAAIAICRCVSPVPFKRMEDFSQEVDVRLVAMLA
;
A
#
# COMPACT_ATOMS: atom_id res chain seq x y z
N MET A 1 0.47 25.51 -9.07
CA MET A 1 -0.26 25.17 -7.82
C MET A 1 0.21 23.81 -7.34
N SER A 2 0.63 23.74 -6.10
CA SER A 2 1.05 22.47 -5.53
C SER A 2 -0.14 21.79 -4.86
N GLU A 3 -0.28 20.50 -5.11
CA GLU A 3 -1.25 19.67 -4.44
C GLU A 3 -0.65 19.15 -3.14
N LYS A 4 -1.39 19.29 -2.05
CA LYS A 4 -0.91 18.77 -0.76
C LYS A 4 -1.28 17.30 -0.63
N ILE A 5 -0.33 16.51 -0.16
CA ILE A 5 -0.55 15.09 0.12
C ILE A 5 -1.17 14.98 1.51
N ALA A 6 -2.33 14.34 1.60
CA ALA A 6 -3.00 14.14 2.88
C ALA A 6 -2.35 12.97 3.62
N ILE A 7 -1.92 13.24 4.86
CA ILE A 7 -1.46 12.23 5.80
C ILE A 7 -2.23 12.49 7.09
N LYS A 8 -3.28 11.70 7.32
CA LYS A 8 -4.23 11.95 8.41
C LYS A 8 -4.41 10.70 9.25
N PRO A 9 -4.83 10.84 10.53
CA PRO A 9 -5.04 9.67 11.40
C PRO A 9 -5.99 8.64 10.82
N GLU A 10 -7.05 9.04 10.11
CA GLU A 10 -7.98 8.09 9.50
C GLU A 10 -7.36 7.28 8.36
N LEU A 11 -6.17 7.66 7.90
CA LEU A 11 -5.43 6.93 6.85
C LEU A 11 -4.34 6.02 7.45
N VAL A 12 -4.29 5.88 8.77
CA VAL A 12 -3.28 5.07 9.44
C VAL A 12 -3.93 3.89 10.15
N ILE A 13 -3.43 2.68 9.87
CA ILE A 13 -3.82 1.46 10.57
C ILE A 13 -2.62 1.00 11.38
N PRO A 14 -2.55 1.30 12.70
CA PRO A 14 -1.35 1.02 13.49
C PRO A 14 -1.12 -0.45 13.80
N GLU A 15 -2.16 -1.27 13.70
CA GLU A 15 -2.09 -2.70 13.98
C GLU A 15 -2.91 -3.47 12.95
N LEU A 16 -2.33 -3.63 11.74
CA LEU A 16 -3.01 -4.33 10.68
C LEU A 16 -2.68 -5.82 10.74
N VAL A 17 -3.73 -6.64 10.66
CA VAL A 17 -3.61 -8.09 10.52
C VAL A 17 -4.00 -8.44 9.09
N ALA A 18 -3.07 -9.03 8.36
CA ALA A 18 -3.30 -9.43 6.98
C ALA A 18 -2.80 -10.86 6.76
N VAL A 19 -3.52 -11.62 5.97
CA VAL A 19 -3.13 -13.01 5.66
C VAL A 19 -2.11 -13.08 4.53
N ASP A 20 -2.06 -12.07 3.67
CA ASP A 20 -1.10 -11.98 2.57
C ASP A 20 -1.00 -10.52 2.09
N SER A 21 -0.15 -10.29 1.07
CA SER A 21 0.04 -8.94 0.54
C SER A 21 -1.22 -8.38 -0.10
N GLN A 22 -2.02 -9.20 -0.75
CA GLN A 22 -3.26 -8.75 -1.37
C GLN A 22 -4.25 -8.27 -0.32
N ASP A 23 -4.35 -8.99 0.79
CA ASP A 23 -5.22 -8.59 1.90
C ASP A 23 -4.79 -7.25 2.48
N ALA A 24 -3.48 -7.06 2.68
CA ALA A 24 -2.94 -5.78 3.17
C ALA A 24 -3.29 -4.63 2.22
N ILE A 25 -3.12 -4.84 0.92
CA ILE A 25 -3.45 -3.85 -0.10
C ILE A 25 -4.94 -3.53 -0.09
N ARG A 26 -5.80 -4.54 0.03
CA ARG A 26 -7.25 -4.32 0.08
C ARG A 26 -7.65 -3.48 1.29
N GLN A 27 -7.11 -3.80 2.46
CA GLN A 27 -7.44 -3.06 3.67
C GLN A 27 -7.02 -1.59 3.58
N LEU A 28 -5.80 -1.32 3.10
CA LEU A 28 -5.33 0.04 2.90
C LEU A 28 -6.10 0.76 1.80
N GLY A 29 -6.39 0.05 0.71
CA GLY A 29 -7.17 0.61 -0.40
C GLY A 29 -8.56 1.03 0.05
N GLU A 30 -9.23 0.20 0.85
CA GLU A 30 -10.53 0.54 1.39
C GLU A 30 -10.48 1.77 2.30
N THR A 31 -9.38 1.95 3.02
CA THR A 31 -9.16 3.14 3.84
C THR A 31 -9.12 4.39 2.97
N LEU A 32 -8.40 4.36 1.85
CA LEU A 32 -8.34 5.47 0.90
C LEU A 32 -9.69 5.74 0.25
N VAL A 33 -10.41 4.70 -0.13
CA VAL A 33 -11.73 4.82 -0.75
C VAL A 33 -12.73 5.42 0.23
N SER A 34 -12.78 4.90 1.45
CA SER A 34 -13.70 5.38 2.48
C SER A 34 -13.45 6.83 2.85
N ALA A 35 -12.21 7.27 2.79
CA ALA A 35 -11.85 8.66 3.10
C ALA A 35 -12.03 9.61 1.90
N GLY A 36 -12.41 9.08 0.72
CA GLY A 36 -12.71 9.89 -0.45
C GLY A 36 -11.53 10.22 -1.34
N TYR A 37 -10.39 9.56 -1.18
CA TYR A 37 -9.19 9.85 -1.97
C TYR A 37 -9.03 8.97 -3.20
N ALA A 38 -9.82 7.90 -3.30
CA ALA A 38 -9.75 7.00 -4.45
C ALA A 38 -11.13 6.39 -4.73
N LYS A 39 -11.34 5.96 -5.97
CA LYS A 39 -12.52 5.20 -6.37
C LYS A 39 -12.34 3.74 -5.98
N ASP A 40 -13.44 3.01 -5.81
CA ASP A 40 -13.42 1.57 -5.51
C ASP A 40 -12.51 0.79 -6.46
N SER A 41 -12.54 1.14 -7.73
CA SER A 41 -11.74 0.50 -8.77
C SER A 41 -10.23 0.63 -8.55
N TYR A 42 -9.78 1.59 -7.76
CA TYR A 42 -8.36 1.80 -7.49
C TYR A 42 -7.71 0.59 -6.81
N VAL A 43 -8.45 -0.09 -5.94
CA VAL A 43 -7.93 -1.27 -5.23
C VAL A 43 -7.49 -2.34 -6.24
N ASP A 44 -8.32 -2.62 -7.25
CA ASP A 44 -7.99 -3.62 -8.27
C ASP A 44 -6.81 -3.18 -9.14
N VAL A 45 -6.72 -1.89 -9.43
CA VAL A 45 -5.59 -1.32 -10.18
C VAL A 45 -4.28 -1.53 -9.41
N VAL A 46 -4.28 -1.26 -8.10
CA VAL A 46 -3.09 -1.43 -7.28
C VAL A 46 -2.70 -2.91 -7.18
N LEU A 47 -3.68 -3.79 -6.99
CA LEU A 47 -3.43 -5.24 -6.93
C LEU A 47 -2.76 -5.75 -8.20
N GLU A 48 -3.27 -5.33 -9.35
CA GLU A 48 -2.70 -5.74 -10.63
C GLU A 48 -1.30 -5.18 -10.83
N ARG A 49 -1.08 -3.93 -10.46
CA ARG A 49 0.23 -3.32 -10.57
C ARG A 49 1.25 -3.98 -9.66
N GLU A 50 0.88 -4.28 -8.42
CA GLU A 50 1.79 -4.95 -7.48
C GLU A 50 2.20 -6.32 -7.98
N LYS A 51 1.31 -7.03 -8.66
CA LYS A 51 1.58 -8.32 -9.25
C LYS A 51 2.66 -8.22 -10.33
N ASN A 52 2.63 -7.17 -11.15
CA ASN A 52 3.54 -6.99 -12.28
C ASN A 52 4.77 -6.16 -11.91
N TYR A 53 4.65 -5.28 -10.94
CA TYR A 53 5.71 -4.37 -10.49
C TYR A 53 5.72 -4.33 -8.97
N PRO A 54 6.27 -5.37 -8.31
CA PRO A 54 6.26 -5.44 -6.85
C PRO A 54 7.07 -4.31 -6.21
N THR A 55 6.68 -3.94 -5.00
CA THR A 55 7.25 -2.79 -4.29
C THR A 55 7.95 -3.15 -2.99
N GLY A 56 8.19 -4.43 -2.72
CA GLY A 56 8.86 -4.84 -1.49
C GLY A 56 10.32 -4.46 -1.47
N ILE A 57 10.74 -3.75 -0.43
CA ILE A 57 12.13 -3.32 -0.25
C ILE A 57 12.55 -3.65 1.18
N GLU A 58 13.72 -4.26 1.31
CA GLU A 58 14.27 -4.56 2.63
C GLU A 58 15.18 -3.44 3.08
N PHE A 59 14.83 -2.81 4.21
CA PHE A 59 15.66 -1.81 4.87
C PHE A 59 16.30 -2.44 6.11
N PRO A 60 17.34 -1.83 6.69
CA PRO A 60 18.01 -2.41 7.86
C PRO A 60 17.09 -2.69 9.04
N LEU A 61 16.05 -1.88 9.27
CA LEU A 61 15.16 -2.06 10.41
C LEU A 61 13.98 -2.97 10.10
N CYS A 62 13.45 -2.92 8.88
CA CYS A 62 12.32 -3.76 8.50
C CYS A 62 12.08 -3.68 6.99
N GLY A 63 11.26 -4.60 6.49
CA GLY A 63 10.77 -4.53 5.11
C GLY A 63 9.65 -3.52 4.98
N VAL A 64 9.62 -2.82 3.85
CA VAL A 64 8.61 -1.81 3.52
C VAL A 64 8.08 -2.08 2.12
N ALA A 65 6.78 -1.87 1.92
CA ALA A 65 6.18 -1.90 0.58
C ALA A 65 5.44 -0.59 0.34
N MET A 66 5.41 -0.15 -0.91
CA MET A 66 4.72 1.09 -1.31
C MET A 66 3.83 0.83 -2.52
N PRO A 67 2.74 0.06 -2.33
CA PRO A 67 1.80 -0.21 -3.41
C PRO A 67 1.18 1.08 -3.95
N HIS A 68 0.99 1.14 -5.25
CA HIS A 68 0.33 2.27 -5.90
C HIS A 68 -0.18 1.83 -7.27
N GLY A 69 -0.98 2.67 -7.89
CA GLY A 69 -1.53 2.39 -9.21
C GLY A 69 -1.48 3.63 -10.08
N GLU A 70 -2.15 3.56 -11.22
CA GLU A 70 -2.27 4.69 -12.13
C GLU A 70 -3.19 5.76 -11.53
N PRO A 71 -3.02 7.03 -11.92
CA PRO A 71 -3.77 8.13 -11.29
C PRO A 71 -5.24 8.23 -11.71
N ASP A 72 -5.70 7.48 -12.70
CA ASP A 72 -7.04 7.63 -13.27
C ASP A 72 -8.16 7.48 -12.23
N ASP A 73 -7.98 6.62 -11.24
CA ASP A 73 -8.98 6.37 -10.21
C ASP A 73 -8.69 7.08 -8.90
N VAL A 74 -7.72 8.00 -8.89
CA VAL A 74 -7.35 8.79 -7.73
C VAL A 74 -8.18 10.08 -7.72
N LEU A 75 -8.78 10.39 -6.58
CA LEU A 75 -9.59 11.59 -6.39
C LEU A 75 -8.83 12.69 -5.64
N GLY A 76 -7.77 12.32 -4.91
CA GLY A 76 -6.94 13.29 -4.20
C GLY A 76 -5.65 12.63 -3.75
N ALA A 77 -4.58 13.43 -3.61
CA ALA A 77 -3.28 12.91 -3.20
C ALA A 77 -3.30 12.57 -1.71
N ALA A 78 -2.97 11.31 -1.39
CA ALA A 78 -2.98 10.82 -0.02
C ALA A 78 -2.04 9.63 0.15
N ILE A 79 -1.65 9.37 1.39
CA ILE A 79 -0.89 8.18 1.74
C ILE A 79 -1.62 7.47 2.87
N ALA A 80 -1.96 6.20 2.66
CA ALA A 80 -2.47 5.33 3.70
C ALA A 80 -1.33 4.45 4.20
N ILE A 81 -1.14 4.40 5.51
CA ILE A 81 0.01 3.71 6.12
C ILE A 81 -0.50 2.68 7.11
N CYS A 82 0.12 1.50 7.10
CA CYS A 82 -0.15 0.52 8.15
C CYS A 82 1.14 -0.06 8.71
N ARG A 83 1.06 -0.50 9.96
CA ARG A 83 2.06 -1.36 10.56
C ARG A 83 1.44 -2.74 10.71
N CYS A 84 2.11 -3.74 10.14
CA CYS A 84 1.64 -5.13 10.20
C CYS A 84 1.99 -5.74 11.55
N VAL A 85 1.01 -6.35 12.20
CA VAL A 85 1.23 -7.03 13.50
C VAL A 85 2.23 -8.16 13.34
N SER A 86 2.09 -8.95 12.27
CA SER A 86 3.06 -9.95 11.85
C SER A 86 3.58 -9.59 10.47
N PRO A 87 4.85 -9.91 10.16
CA PRO A 87 5.38 -9.60 8.84
C PRO A 87 4.53 -10.24 7.74
N VAL A 88 4.36 -9.49 6.65
CA VAL A 88 3.60 -9.94 5.48
C VAL A 88 4.58 -10.03 4.31
N PRO A 89 4.69 -11.18 3.64
CA PRO A 89 5.62 -11.29 2.52
C PRO A 89 5.11 -10.55 1.30
N PHE A 90 5.98 -9.69 0.78
CA PHE A 90 5.78 -9.02 -0.51
C PHE A 90 6.93 -9.43 -1.42
N LYS A 91 6.69 -9.51 -2.71
CA LYS A 91 7.77 -9.78 -3.66
C LYS A 91 8.72 -8.60 -3.71
N ARG A 92 10.01 -8.89 -3.92
CA ARG A 92 11.04 -7.85 -4.00
C ARG A 92 10.92 -7.06 -5.28
N MET A 93 11.15 -5.76 -5.18
CA MET A 93 11.14 -4.86 -6.33
C MET A 93 12.23 -5.26 -7.35
N GLU A 94 13.40 -5.65 -6.86
CA GLU A 94 14.55 -5.96 -7.72
C GLU A 94 14.59 -7.41 -8.19
N ASP A 95 13.80 -8.31 -7.57
CA ASP A 95 13.82 -9.73 -7.94
C ASP A 95 12.50 -10.37 -7.55
N PHE A 96 11.62 -10.60 -8.52
CA PHE A 96 10.27 -11.12 -8.33
C PHE A 96 10.25 -12.56 -7.82
N SER A 97 11.38 -13.27 -7.89
CA SER A 97 11.47 -14.64 -7.38
C SER A 97 11.72 -14.69 -5.88
N GLN A 98 12.01 -13.56 -5.25
CA GLN A 98 12.28 -13.45 -3.82
C GLN A 98 11.25 -12.59 -3.12
N GLU A 99 11.16 -12.77 -1.79
CA GLU A 99 10.20 -12.05 -0.96
C GLU A 99 10.91 -11.28 0.14
N VAL A 100 10.23 -10.25 0.64
CA VAL A 100 10.63 -9.45 1.79
C VAL A 100 9.55 -9.56 2.83
N ASP A 101 9.93 -9.78 4.08
CA ASP A 101 9.00 -9.72 5.20
C ASP A 101 8.73 -8.24 5.52
N VAL A 102 7.53 -7.79 5.17
CA VAL A 102 7.15 -6.37 5.26
C VAL A 102 6.41 -6.10 6.56
N ARG A 103 6.82 -5.05 7.26
CA ARG A 103 6.13 -4.59 8.47
C ARG A 103 5.45 -3.24 8.28
N LEU A 104 5.87 -2.46 7.31
CA LEU A 104 5.26 -1.17 7.01
C LEU A 104 4.80 -1.15 5.56
N VAL A 105 3.55 -0.76 5.34
CA VAL A 105 3.03 -0.57 3.99
C VAL A 105 2.53 0.86 3.88
N ALA A 106 2.99 1.59 2.87
CA ALA A 106 2.53 2.93 2.57
C ALA A 106 1.91 2.90 1.17
N MET A 107 0.59 2.97 1.09
CA MET A 107 -0.12 2.97 -0.19
C MET A 107 -0.32 4.40 -0.64
N LEU A 108 0.12 4.68 -1.86
CA LEU A 108 0.04 6.01 -2.45
C LEU A 108 -1.23 6.13 -3.30
N ALA A 109 -1.87 7.26 -3.16
CA ALA A 109 -2.99 7.63 -4.03
C ALA A 109 -2.69 8.94 -4.76
#